data_e4f0da247f89f6b9deb062c4a5a94139
#
_entry.id   e4f0da247f89f6b9deb062c4a5a94139
#
_cell.length_a   1.000
_cell.length_b   1.000
_cell.length_c   1.000
_cell.angle_alpha   90.00
_cell.angle_beta   90.00
_cell.angle_gamma   90.00
#
_symmetry.space_group_name_H-M   'P 1'
#
loop_
_entity.id
_entity.type
_entity.pdbx_description
1 polymer ?
#
loop_
_entity_poly.entity_id
_entity_poly.type
_entity_poly.pdbx_seq_one_letter_code
_entity_poly.pdbx_strand_id
1 'polypeptide(L)'
;MRFLHTADWHLGRIFYGQYLTDDQAHVLENQFFTILKDEKIDGILLAGDIFDRAVPPIEAVELWDSIITRLAMDYKVPLFVVSGNHDGAERLEVGRSMLSQSGIHIWGSPHHALQPFEFEGTDGKVAICPMPFSEPRRIGDALGFGSANISLENIQNIENVEILAAKTKTKTKGSKSKKASVDVVEDSLFACVDMVDEKNAAIETSKGVTQDLTAHNENGLNLHNYDQMYQAWSNHLRNQVPKGMRSIAISHAFVMGGDVGGSERTLSVGGSEQVHPQVFKDFHYTALGHLHGPQRMGADYIRYSGSPLKYSFDEHTQKKSFTIIDMDIKGNVDISTIPVEAKRDVVILEGYFEDLLNNKALQAKHKDDYVQARLLDTMPIMDGMAKLRQVYNRCMTIDLVGRVAAPVNDMGDAVFKELNERELFNQFAETVWKEPLTEREQQYINSVWDRILKED
;
A
#
# COMPACT_ATOMS: atom_id res chain seq x y z
N MET A 1 -4.47 20.95 -22.92
CA MET A 1 -5.21 20.33 -21.80
C MET A 1 -4.41 20.42 -20.53
N ARG A 2 -5.09 20.67 -19.43
CA ARG A 2 -4.47 20.75 -18.10
C ARG A 2 -5.00 19.66 -17.19
N PHE A 3 -4.12 18.83 -16.64
CA PHE A 3 -4.48 17.76 -15.72
C PHE A 3 -3.91 18.01 -14.33
N LEU A 4 -4.64 17.56 -13.30
CA LEU A 4 -4.15 17.47 -11.93
C LEU A 4 -3.81 16.00 -11.64
N HIS A 5 -2.56 15.73 -11.28
CA HIS A 5 -2.11 14.40 -10.84
C HIS A 5 -1.91 14.37 -9.33
N THR A 6 -2.53 13.40 -8.68
CA THR A 6 -2.44 13.08 -7.27
C THR A 6 -2.47 11.56 -7.06
N ALA A 7 -2.02 11.07 -5.92
CA ALA A 7 -1.98 9.65 -5.57
C ALA A 7 -1.93 9.48 -4.05
N ASP A 8 -2.04 8.25 -3.59
CA ASP A 8 -1.70 7.85 -2.23
C ASP A 8 -2.44 8.66 -1.16
N TRP A 9 -3.76 8.79 -1.32
CA TRP A 9 -4.61 9.53 -0.40
C TRP A 9 -4.75 8.82 0.95
N HIS A 10 -4.72 7.48 0.95
CA HIS A 10 -4.82 6.64 2.15
C HIS A 10 -5.95 7.08 3.09
N LEU A 11 -7.14 7.33 2.56
CA LEU A 11 -8.29 7.76 3.36
C LEU A 11 -8.55 6.78 4.51
N GLY A 12 -8.68 7.34 5.73
CA GLY A 12 -8.82 6.55 6.95
C GLY A 12 -7.51 6.05 7.57
N ARG A 13 -6.36 6.61 7.14
CA ARG A 13 -5.04 6.33 7.74
C ARG A 13 -5.02 6.61 9.22
N ILE A 14 -4.42 5.70 9.98
CA ILE A 14 -4.12 5.88 11.41
C ILE A 14 -2.62 6.14 11.56
N PHE A 15 -2.29 7.26 12.20
CA PHE A 15 -0.92 7.67 12.49
C PHE A 15 -0.71 7.71 14.01
N TYR A 16 0.08 6.77 14.55
CA TYR A 16 0.30 6.62 15.99
C TYR A 16 -1.00 6.63 16.82
N GLY A 17 -2.05 5.94 16.35
CA GLY A 17 -3.34 5.85 17.02
C GLY A 17 -4.27 7.06 16.79
N GLN A 18 -3.86 8.03 15.97
CA GLN A 18 -4.69 9.17 15.57
C GLN A 18 -5.22 8.96 14.16
N TYR A 19 -6.53 9.09 13.95
CA TYR A 19 -7.10 9.11 12.61
C TYR A 19 -6.75 10.42 11.90
N LEU A 20 -6.26 10.32 10.67
CA LEU A 20 -5.91 11.48 9.84
C LEU A 20 -7.07 11.98 8.98
N THR A 21 -8.27 11.40 9.10
CA THR A 21 -9.43 11.73 8.25
C THR A 21 -9.76 13.21 8.25
N ASP A 22 -9.68 13.90 9.41
CA ASP A 22 -9.90 15.34 9.50
C ASP A 22 -8.84 16.18 8.74
N ASP A 23 -7.58 15.73 8.76
CA ASP A 23 -6.50 16.41 8.04
C ASP A 23 -6.63 16.14 6.54
N GLN A 24 -7.01 14.93 6.15
CA GLN A 24 -7.30 14.53 4.78
C GLN A 24 -8.48 15.33 4.22
N ALA A 25 -9.59 15.42 4.98
CA ALA A 25 -10.74 16.22 4.61
C ALA A 25 -10.36 17.71 4.45
N HIS A 26 -9.54 18.26 5.36
CA HIS A 26 -9.10 19.65 5.26
C HIS A 26 -8.42 19.95 3.93
N VAL A 27 -7.51 19.10 3.47
CA VAL A 27 -6.79 19.28 2.20
C VAL A 27 -7.71 19.01 1.01
N LEU A 28 -8.47 17.90 1.03
CA LEU A 28 -9.24 17.44 -0.12
C LEU A 28 -10.55 18.22 -0.31
N GLU A 29 -11.23 18.65 0.76
CA GLU A 29 -12.46 19.42 0.64
C GLU A 29 -12.25 20.92 0.45
N ASN A 30 -11.09 21.45 0.85
CA ASN A 30 -10.81 22.89 0.74
C ASN A 30 -9.81 23.16 -0.39
N GLN A 31 -8.54 22.80 -0.22
CA GLN A 31 -7.48 23.19 -1.14
C GLN A 31 -7.62 22.51 -2.52
N PHE A 32 -7.87 21.20 -2.56
CA PHE A 32 -8.02 20.46 -3.81
C PHE A 32 -9.14 21.05 -4.68
N PHE A 33 -10.32 21.29 -4.12
CA PHE A 33 -11.42 21.90 -4.88
C PHE A 33 -11.17 23.36 -5.27
N THR A 34 -10.42 24.11 -4.47
CA THR A 34 -9.98 25.46 -4.82
C THR A 34 -9.07 25.43 -6.05
N ILE A 35 -8.11 24.50 -6.09
CA ILE A 35 -7.23 24.29 -7.25
C ILE A 35 -8.05 23.96 -8.50
N LEU A 36 -9.03 23.05 -8.42
CA LEU A 36 -9.88 22.71 -9.57
C LEU A 36 -10.59 23.92 -10.17
N LYS A 37 -11.03 24.84 -9.32
CA LYS A 37 -11.72 26.06 -9.74
C LYS A 37 -10.78 27.07 -10.35
N ASP A 38 -9.61 27.29 -9.74
CA ASP A 38 -8.70 28.38 -10.08
C ASP A 38 -7.82 28.00 -11.28
N GLU A 39 -7.41 26.74 -11.40
CA GLU A 39 -6.48 26.25 -12.42
C GLU A 39 -7.15 25.74 -13.71
N LYS A 40 -8.47 25.72 -13.78
CA LYS A 40 -9.23 25.24 -14.96
C LYS A 40 -8.79 23.85 -15.41
N ILE A 41 -8.85 22.89 -14.52
CA ILE A 41 -8.44 21.52 -14.75
C ILE A 41 -9.41 20.81 -15.70
N ASP A 42 -8.89 20.20 -16.78
CA ASP A 42 -9.65 19.40 -17.76
C ASP A 42 -9.92 17.98 -17.27
N GLY A 43 -9.07 17.43 -16.39
CA GLY A 43 -9.22 16.10 -15.82
C GLY A 43 -8.27 15.82 -14.67
N ILE A 44 -8.63 14.88 -13.81
CA ILE A 44 -7.87 14.50 -12.62
C ILE A 44 -7.34 13.07 -12.81
N LEU A 45 -6.05 12.87 -12.54
CA LEU A 45 -5.37 11.58 -12.58
C LEU A 45 -5.09 11.15 -11.13
N LEU A 46 -5.80 10.15 -10.62
CA LEU A 46 -5.62 9.61 -9.27
C LEU A 46 -4.97 8.22 -9.36
N ALA A 47 -3.68 8.17 -9.04
CA ALA A 47 -2.84 7.01 -9.31
C ALA A 47 -2.75 6.04 -8.11
N GLY A 48 -3.89 5.61 -7.59
CA GLY A 48 -4.01 4.52 -6.61
C GLY A 48 -3.88 4.91 -5.15
N ASP A 49 -4.06 3.92 -4.29
CA ASP A 49 -4.09 4.01 -2.83
C ASP A 49 -5.05 5.10 -2.32
N ILE A 50 -6.29 4.97 -2.76
CA ILE A 50 -7.40 5.84 -2.35
C ILE A 50 -7.69 5.64 -0.87
N PHE A 51 -7.78 4.40 -0.43
CA PHE A 51 -8.00 4.01 0.95
C PHE A 51 -6.75 3.42 1.59
N ASP A 52 -6.59 3.59 2.92
CA ASP A 52 -5.47 3.02 3.68
C ASP A 52 -5.51 1.48 3.77
N ARG A 53 -6.68 0.89 3.54
CA ARG A 53 -6.89 -0.56 3.59
C ARG A 53 -8.07 -0.99 2.72
N ALA A 54 -8.06 -2.24 2.28
CA ALA A 54 -9.09 -2.82 1.41
C ALA A 54 -10.51 -2.79 2.02
N VAL A 55 -10.64 -2.71 3.34
CA VAL A 55 -11.90 -2.47 4.07
C VAL A 55 -11.73 -1.18 4.87
N PRO A 56 -12.06 -0.02 4.27
CA PRO A 56 -11.87 1.28 4.91
C PRO A 56 -12.89 1.51 6.03
N PRO A 57 -12.59 2.40 7.00
CA PRO A 57 -13.56 2.85 7.99
C PRO A 57 -14.65 3.70 7.33
N ILE A 58 -15.79 3.81 7.99
CA ILE A 58 -16.99 4.49 7.45
C ILE A 58 -16.68 5.95 7.09
N GLU A 59 -15.96 6.66 7.95
CA GLU A 59 -15.61 8.08 7.76
C GLU A 59 -14.75 8.30 6.50
N ALA A 60 -13.91 7.33 6.14
CA ALA A 60 -13.13 7.38 4.90
C ALA A 60 -14.02 7.16 3.66
N VAL A 61 -15.01 6.27 3.76
CA VAL A 61 -15.98 6.04 2.68
C VAL A 61 -16.85 7.26 2.48
N GLU A 62 -17.33 7.89 3.55
CA GLU A 62 -18.13 9.12 3.50
C GLU A 62 -17.33 10.29 2.88
N LEU A 63 -16.06 10.43 3.23
CA LEU A 63 -15.19 11.44 2.62
C LEU A 63 -14.99 11.18 1.12
N TRP A 64 -14.75 9.94 0.72
CA TRP A 64 -14.66 9.57 -0.69
C TRP A 64 -15.96 9.86 -1.45
N ASP A 65 -17.09 9.46 -0.91
CA ASP A 65 -18.42 9.70 -1.49
C ASP A 65 -18.70 11.20 -1.68
N SER A 66 -18.39 12.02 -0.66
CA SER A 66 -18.49 13.48 -0.73
C SER A 66 -17.66 14.05 -1.90
N ILE A 67 -16.39 13.60 -2.02
CA ILE A 67 -15.47 14.09 -3.05
C ILE A 67 -15.98 13.73 -4.45
N ILE A 68 -16.29 12.45 -4.72
CA ILE A 68 -16.72 12.02 -6.06
C ILE A 68 -18.08 12.63 -6.44
N THR A 69 -18.98 12.79 -5.47
CA THR A 69 -20.27 13.45 -5.69
C THR A 69 -20.07 14.92 -6.10
N ARG A 70 -19.23 15.66 -5.40
CA ARG A 70 -18.91 17.06 -5.76
C ARG A 70 -18.22 17.15 -7.12
N LEU A 71 -17.28 16.26 -7.43
CA LEU A 71 -16.64 16.22 -8.74
C LEU A 71 -17.65 15.99 -9.86
N ALA A 72 -18.56 15.05 -9.69
CA ALA A 72 -19.55 14.69 -10.69
C ALA A 72 -20.66 15.76 -10.87
N MET A 73 -21.17 16.31 -9.76
CA MET A 73 -22.36 17.15 -9.76
C MET A 73 -22.02 18.66 -9.85
N ASP A 74 -21.05 19.12 -9.06
CA ASP A 74 -20.78 20.55 -8.90
C ASP A 74 -19.69 21.04 -9.88
N TYR A 75 -18.56 20.31 -9.92
CA TYR A 75 -17.38 20.73 -10.71
C TYR A 75 -17.41 20.19 -12.14
N LYS A 76 -17.98 19.01 -12.35
CA LYS A 76 -18.05 18.30 -13.65
C LYS A 76 -16.67 18.13 -14.28
N VAL A 77 -15.65 17.91 -13.46
CA VAL A 77 -14.28 17.60 -13.88
C VAL A 77 -14.11 16.09 -13.88
N PRO A 78 -13.76 15.46 -15.00
CA PRO A 78 -13.54 14.03 -15.08
C PRO A 78 -12.43 13.55 -14.14
N LEU A 79 -12.68 12.42 -13.47
CA LEU A 79 -11.73 11.76 -12.59
C LEU A 79 -11.37 10.39 -13.15
N PHE A 80 -10.08 10.15 -13.34
CA PHE A 80 -9.51 8.90 -13.82
C PHE A 80 -8.73 8.24 -12.67
N VAL A 81 -9.20 7.09 -12.20
CA VAL A 81 -8.71 6.41 -10.99
C VAL A 81 -8.24 5.02 -11.32
N VAL A 82 -7.05 4.66 -10.87
CA VAL A 82 -6.61 3.26 -10.78
C VAL A 82 -6.54 2.83 -9.31
N SER A 83 -6.72 1.54 -9.01
CA SER A 83 -6.48 1.05 -7.65
C SER A 83 -5.01 0.94 -7.34
N GLY A 84 -4.65 1.13 -6.07
CA GLY A 84 -3.35 0.82 -5.52
C GLY A 84 -3.32 -0.53 -4.78
N ASN A 85 -2.20 -0.81 -4.08
CA ASN A 85 -2.02 -2.08 -3.36
C ASN A 85 -2.73 -2.11 -1.99
N HIS A 86 -3.16 -0.97 -1.47
CA HIS A 86 -3.98 -0.88 -0.27
C HIS A 86 -5.48 -1.00 -0.57
N ASP A 87 -5.89 -0.72 -1.80
CA ASP A 87 -7.30 -0.70 -2.19
C ASP A 87 -7.89 -2.11 -2.35
N GLY A 88 -9.16 -2.26 -2.03
CA GLY A 88 -9.95 -3.39 -2.49
C GLY A 88 -10.40 -3.17 -3.93
N ALA A 89 -9.65 -3.68 -4.91
CA ALA A 89 -9.85 -3.43 -6.34
C ALA A 89 -11.32 -3.60 -6.78
N GLU A 90 -11.93 -4.71 -6.46
CA GLU A 90 -13.31 -5.03 -6.81
C GLU A 90 -14.34 -4.16 -6.05
N ARG A 91 -14.01 -3.75 -4.81
CA ARG A 91 -14.87 -2.84 -4.02
C ARG A 91 -14.85 -1.42 -4.57
N LEU A 92 -13.66 -0.96 -5.00
CA LEU A 92 -13.51 0.36 -5.59
C LEU A 92 -14.30 0.50 -6.89
N GLU A 93 -14.47 -0.60 -7.65
CA GLU A 93 -15.23 -0.65 -8.91
C GLU A 93 -16.75 -0.74 -8.73
N VAL A 94 -17.27 -0.78 -7.50
CA VAL A 94 -18.72 -0.84 -7.28
C VAL A 94 -19.40 0.37 -7.93
N GLY A 95 -20.38 0.12 -8.80
CA GLY A 95 -21.07 1.17 -9.54
C GLY A 95 -20.27 1.79 -10.71
N ARG A 96 -19.13 1.26 -11.10
CA ARG A 96 -18.24 1.77 -12.15
C ARG A 96 -18.96 2.23 -13.41
N SER A 97 -19.89 1.41 -13.94
CA SER A 97 -20.64 1.75 -15.17
C SER A 97 -21.57 2.94 -15.01
N MET A 98 -22.10 3.18 -13.81
CA MET A 98 -22.92 4.36 -13.50
C MET A 98 -22.04 5.59 -13.30
N LEU A 99 -20.97 5.45 -12.54
CA LEU A 99 -20.02 6.53 -12.24
C LEU A 99 -19.37 7.07 -13.50
N SER A 100 -19.04 6.20 -14.47
CA SER A 100 -18.42 6.63 -15.74
C SER A 100 -19.34 7.56 -16.57
N GLN A 101 -20.66 7.42 -16.45
CA GLN A 101 -21.60 8.34 -17.11
C GLN A 101 -21.58 9.75 -16.50
N SER A 102 -21.09 9.87 -15.27
CA SER A 102 -20.91 11.14 -14.55
C SER A 102 -19.47 11.64 -14.60
N GLY A 103 -18.61 11.05 -15.45
CA GLY A 103 -17.22 11.43 -15.60
C GLY A 103 -16.26 10.83 -14.57
N ILE A 104 -16.71 9.90 -13.74
CA ILE A 104 -15.85 9.21 -12.76
C ILE A 104 -15.49 7.83 -13.32
N HIS A 105 -14.24 7.69 -13.76
CA HIS A 105 -13.73 6.48 -14.39
C HIS A 105 -12.79 5.73 -13.45
N ILE A 106 -13.14 4.50 -13.07
CA ILE A 106 -12.42 3.71 -12.08
C ILE A 106 -11.97 2.38 -12.71
N TRP A 107 -10.70 2.05 -12.57
CA TRP A 107 -10.09 0.79 -12.97
C TRP A 107 -9.41 0.14 -11.75
N GLY A 108 -10.07 -0.83 -11.14
CA GLY A 108 -9.53 -1.58 -10.00
C GLY A 108 -8.80 -2.84 -10.44
N SER A 109 -9.34 -3.55 -11.42
CA SER A 109 -8.82 -4.83 -11.89
C SER A 109 -8.13 -4.72 -13.26
N PRO A 110 -7.03 -5.48 -13.52
CA PRO A 110 -6.41 -5.52 -14.84
C PRO A 110 -7.36 -5.99 -15.94
N HIS A 111 -8.34 -6.84 -15.62
CA HIS A 111 -9.35 -7.30 -16.59
C HIS A 111 -10.22 -6.16 -17.16
N HIS A 112 -10.34 -5.06 -16.43
CA HIS A 112 -11.09 -3.87 -16.87
C HIS A 112 -10.20 -2.76 -17.45
N ALA A 113 -8.89 -2.96 -17.41
CA ALA A 113 -7.87 -1.99 -17.79
C ALA A 113 -7.06 -2.45 -19.04
N LEU A 114 -7.69 -3.19 -19.94
CA LEU A 114 -7.04 -3.70 -21.15
C LEU A 114 -7.20 -2.79 -22.36
N GLN A 115 -7.98 -1.74 -22.26
CA GLN A 115 -8.22 -0.81 -23.37
C GLN A 115 -7.99 0.63 -22.92
N PRO A 116 -7.32 1.44 -23.75
CA PRO A 116 -7.24 2.87 -23.51
C PRO A 116 -8.63 3.50 -23.53
N PHE A 117 -8.86 4.45 -22.63
CA PHE A 117 -10.06 5.28 -22.63
C PHE A 117 -9.78 6.56 -23.42
N GLU A 118 -10.55 6.82 -24.46
CA GLU A 118 -10.45 8.07 -25.21
C GLU A 118 -11.18 9.20 -24.49
N PHE A 119 -10.42 10.14 -23.96
CA PHE A 119 -10.96 11.36 -23.35
C PHE A 119 -10.91 12.50 -24.36
N GLU A 120 -12.03 13.19 -24.57
CA GLU A 120 -12.12 14.40 -25.38
C GLU A 120 -12.15 15.64 -24.49
N GLY A 121 -11.05 16.35 -24.44
CA GLY A 121 -10.92 17.58 -23.67
C GLY A 121 -11.00 18.84 -24.53
N THR A 122 -10.57 19.97 -23.97
CA THR A 122 -10.73 21.29 -24.55
C THR A 122 -9.97 21.52 -25.90
N ASP A 123 -8.89 20.78 -26.14
CA ASP A 123 -8.02 20.93 -27.32
C ASP A 123 -7.85 19.63 -28.12
N GLY A 124 -8.82 18.70 -28.05
CA GLY A 124 -8.86 17.45 -28.80
C GLY A 124 -8.82 16.21 -27.91
N LYS A 125 -8.36 15.06 -28.45
CA LYS A 125 -8.40 13.77 -27.76
C LYS A 125 -7.07 13.40 -27.10
N VAL A 126 -7.16 12.67 -26.01
CA VAL A 126 -6.05 11.98 -25.33
C VAL A 126 -6.48 10.58 -24.93
N ALA A 127 -5.60 9.59 -25.08
CA ALA A 127 -5.82 8.23 -24.63
C ALA A 127 -5.33 8.10 -23.16
N ILE A 128 -6.23 7.78 -22.25
CA ILE A 128 -5.91 7.42 -20.86
C ILE A 128 -5.69 5.91 -20.83
N CYS A 129 -4.50 5.47 -20.42
CA CYS A 129 -4.08 4.08 -20.35
C CYS A 129 -3.97 3.65 -18.88
N PRO A 130 -5.01 3.03 -18.32
CA PRO A 130 -5.02 2.63 -16.91
C PRO A 130 -4.18 1.37 -16.69
N MET A 131 -3.37 1.39 -15.62
CA MET A 131 -2.55 0.28 -15.17
C MET A 131 -2.63 0.19 -13.64
N PRO A 132 -3.77 -0.28 -13.06
CA PRO A 132 -3.93 -0.43 -11.62
C PRO A 132 -2.88 -1.38 -11.04
N PHE A 133 -2.60 -1.26 -9.73
CA PHE A 133 -1.75 -2.24 -9.06
C PHE A 133 -2.29 -3.65 -9.25
N SER A 134 -1.42 -4.55 -9.66
CA SER A 134 -1.79 -5.94 -9.85
C SER A 134 -0.59 -6.87 -9.77
N GLU A 135 -0.81 -8.03 -9.17
CA GLU A 135 0.18 -9.10 -9.21
C GLU A 135 0.44 -9.56 -10.65
N PRO A 136 1.68 -9.95 -11.00
CA PRO A 136 2.06 -10.34 -12.36
C PRO A 136 1.17 -11.42 -12.94
N ARG A 137 0.78 -12.41 -12.15
CA ARG A 137 -0.09 -13.51 -12.60
C ARG A 137 -1.47 -13.02 -13.01
N ARG A 138 -2.07 -12.10 -12.28
CA ARG A 138 -3.37 -11.50 -12.63
C ARG A 138 -3.29 -10.69 -13.93
N ILE A 139 -2.16 -10.01 -14.17
CA ILE A 139 -1.89 -9.31 -15.44
C ILE A 139 -1.79 -10.33 -16.56
N GLY A 140 -1.03 -11.43 -16.37
CA GLY A 140 -0.90 -12.51 -17.34
C GLY A 140 -2.23 -13.15 -17.70
N ASP A 141 -3.08 -13.43 -16.70
CA ASP A 141 -4.43 -13.96 -16.90
C ASP A 141 -5.31 -13.00 -17.70
N ALA A 142 -5.28 -11.70 -17.37
CA ALA A 142 -6.04 -10.67 -18.09
C ALA A 142 -5.59 -10.52 -19.55
N LEU A 143 -4.29 -10.64 -19.82
CA LEU A 143 -3.71 -10.59 -21.17
C LEU A 143 -3.87 -11.91 -21.95
N GLY A 144 -4.44 -12.94 -21.32
CA GLY A 144 -4.67 -14.25 -21.96
C GLY A 144 -3.45 -15.16 -21.97
N PHE A 145 -2.40 -14.85 -21.20
CA PHE A 145 -1.19 -15.68 -21.13
C PHE A 145 -1.37 -16.94 -20.25
N GLY A 146 -2.37 -16.95 -19.36
CA GLY A 146 -2.67 -18.07 -18.45
C GLY A 146 -3.54 -19.18 -19.07
N SER A 147 -4.10 -18.98 -20.26
CA SER A 147 -5.12 -19.88 -20.82
C SER A 147 -4.56 -21.06 -21.61
N ALA A 148 -3.24 -21.18 -21.77
CA ALA A 148 -2.61 -22.28 -22.50
C ALA A 148 -2.17 -23.40 -21.55
N ASN A 149 -3.08 -24.24 -21.07
CA ASN A 149 -2.90 -25.66 -20.72
C ASN A 149 -4.01 -26.20 -19.80
N ILE A 150 -5.26 -25.95 -20.15
CA ILE A 150 -6.32 -26.89 -19.79
C ILE A 150 -6.58 -27.70 -21.07
N SER A 151 -5.68 -28.64 -21.38
CA SER A 151 -5.97 -29.66 -22.40
C SER A 151 -7.14 -30.51 -21.89
N LEU A 152 -8.02 -30.91 -22.77
CA LEU A 152 -9.17 -31.79 -22.48
C LEU A 152 -8.76 -33.09 -21.74
N GLU A 153 -7.50 -33.50 -21.80
CA GLU A 153 -6.93 -34.60 -21.03
C GLU A 153 -6.89 -34.36 -19.51
N ASN A 154 -6.72 -33.11 -19.07
CA ASN A 154 -6.74 -32.78 -17.64
C ASN A 154 -8.16 -32.75 -17.04
N ILE A 155 -9.18 -32.47 -17.85
CA ILE A 155 -10.59 -32.53 -17.42
C ILE A 155 -11.01 -33.98 -17.19
N GLN A 156 -10.58 -34.92 -18.04
CA GLN A 156 -10.85 -36.37 -17.86
C GLN A 156 -10.17 -36.93 -16.60
N ASN A 157 -9.03 -36.37 -16.17
CA ASN A 157 -8.36 -36.79 -14.94
C ASN A 157 -9.06 -36.28 -13.68
N ILE A 158 -9.70 -35.08 -13.73
CA ILE A 158 -10.49 -34.53 -12.62
C ILE A 158 -11.78 -35.34 -12.44
N GLU A 159 -12.50 -35.67 -13.52
CA GLU A 159 -13.69 -36.52 -13.44
C GLU A 159 -13.36 -37.93 -12.91
N ASN A 160 -12.20 -38.49 -13.26
CA ASN A 160 -11.76 -39.80 -12.75
C ASN A 160 -11.41 -39.75 -11.23
N VAL A 161 -10.93 -38.65 -10.71
CA VAL A 161 -10.66 -38.46 -9.26
C VAL A 161 -11.96 -38.35 -8.46
N GLU A 162 -12.97 -37.66 -8.98
CA GLU A 162 -14.29 -37.59 -8.33
C GLU A 162 -15.03 -38.93 -8.34
N ILE A 163 -14.91 -39.70 -9.42
CA ILE A 163 -15.49 -41.04 -9.53
C ILE A 163 -14.79 -42.06 -8.59
N LEU A 164 -13.49 -41.89 -8.33
CA LEU A 164 -12.78 -42.71 -7.34
C LEU A 164 -13.17 -42.36 -5.91
N ALA A 165 -13.35 -41.05 -5.59
CA ALA A 165 -13.81 -40.60 -4.31
C ALA A 165 -15.26 -41.01 -4.01
N ALA A 166 -16.13 -41.08 -5.01
CA ALA A 166 -17.50 -41.54 -4.87
C ALA A 166 -17.61 -43.05 -4.62
N LYS A 167 -16.69 -43.86 -5.18
CA LYS A 167 -16.67 -45.33 -5.00
C LYS A 167 -16.15 -45.80 -3.63
N THR A 168 -15.43 -44.93 -2.92
CA THR A 168 -14.89 -45.27 -1.58
C THR A 168 -15.87 -44.98 -0.43
N LYS A 169 -16.98 -44.24 -0.67
CA LYS A 169 -18.00 -43.88 0.33
C LYS A 169 -19.19 -44.84 0.43
N THR A 170 -19.22 -45.95 -0.29
CA THR A 170 -20.38 -46.84 -0.34
C THR A 170 -20.20 -48.18 0.42
N LYS A 171 -19.45 -48.21 1.54
CA LYS A 171 -19.45 -49.34 2.45
C LYS A 171 -19.41 -48.91 3.92
N THR A 172 -20.55 -48.46 4.43
CA THR A 172 -20.97 -48.69 5.81
C THR A 172 -22.50 -48.48 5.91
N LYS A 173 -23.15 -49.55 6.26
CA LYS A 173 -24.59 -49.67 6.43
C LYS A 173 -25.04 -49.10 7.78
N GLY A 174 -26.08 -48.33 7.78
CA GLY A 174 -27.32 -48.56 8.52
C GLY A 174 -27.39 -48.17 9.98
N SER A 175 -28.22 -47.19 10.30
CA SER A 175 -29.26 -47.39 11.29
C SER A 175 -30.12 -46.12 11.46
N LYS A 176 -31.38 -46.36 11.66
CA LYS A 176 -32.61 -45.59 11.65
C LYS A 176 -32.74 -44.47 12.69
N SER A 177 -33.45 -43.40 12.22
CA SER A 177 -34.66 -42.76 12.79
C SER A 177 -34.49 -41.74 13.93
N LYS A 178 -34.93 -40.51 13.78
CA LYS A 178 -36.29 -39.99 14.08
C LYS A 178 -36.38 -38.48 13.82
N LYS A 179 -37.55 -38.12 13.31
CA LYS A 179 -38.03 -36.71 13.11
C LYS A 179 -38.18 -35.99 14.45
N ALA A 180 -37.86 -34.70 14.46
CA ALA A 180 -38.61 -33.71 15.21
C ALA A 180 -38.40 -32.31 14.55
N SER A 181 -39.44 -31.57 14.52
CA SER A 181 -39.86 -30.36 13.88
C SER A 181 -39.18 -29.09 14.40
N VAL A 182 -38.89 -28.17 13.46
CA VAL A 182 -39.19 -26.73 13.42
C VAL A 182 -39.08 -25.95 14.74
N ASP A 183 -38.15 -24.97 14.73
CA ASP A 183 -38.53 -23.58 14.98
C ASP A 183 -37.46 -22.61 14.43
N VAL A 184 -37.95 -21.55 13.82
CA VAL A 184 -37.27 -20.43 13.18
C VAL A 184 -36.71 -19.51 14.26
N VAL A 185 -35.43 -19.14 14.17
CA VAL A 185 -34.94 -17.87 14.69
C VAL A 185 -33.90 -17.31 13.69
N GLU A 186 -34.29 -16.23 13.02
CA GLU A 186 -33.38 -15.28 12.39
C GLU A 186 -32.44 -14.71 13.44
N ASP A 187 -31.17 -14.73 13.16
CA ASP A 187 -30.11 -13.80 13.54
C ASP A 187 -28.79 -14.58 13.69
N SER A 188 -28.00 -14.58 12.64
CA SER A 188 -26.52 -14.54 12.68
C SER A 188 -25.92 -14.88 11.31
N LEU A 189 -25.97 -13.90 10.39
CA LEU A 189 -25.30 -14.01 9.08
C LEU A 189 -23.96 -13.26 9.06
N PHE A 190 -23.39 -12.90 10.19
CA PHE A 190 -22.17 -12.08 10.26
C PHE A 190 -21.01 -12.68 11.08
N ALA A 191 -21.06 -13.96 11.41
CA ALA A 191 -20.05 -14.56 12.33
C ALA A 191 -19.15 -15.64 11.70
N CYS A 192 -19.03 -15.76 10.39
CA CYS A 192 -18.30 -16.86 9.74
C CYS A 192 -17.25 -16.43 8.69
N VAL A 193 -16.71 -15.20 8.74
CA VAL A 193 -15.67 -14.78 7.77
C VAL A 193 -14.27 -14.66 8.39
N ASP A 194 -14.12 -14.66 9.71
CA ASP A 194 -12.82 -14.42 10.37
C ASP A 194 -12.05 -15.67 10.79
N MET A 195 -12.44 -16.87 10.36
CA MET A 195 -11.75 -18.12 10.79
C MET A 195 -11.15 -18.97 9.67
N VAL A 196 -10.90 -18.45 8.50
CA VAL A 196 -10.34 -19.26 7.39
C VAL A 196 -8.85 -18.96 7.11
N ASP A 197 -8.30 -17.85 7.59
CA ASP A 197 -6.92 -17.43 7.23
C ASP A 197 -5.79 -17.93 8.14
N GLU A 198 -6.07 -18.48 9.33
CA GLU A 198 -4.99 -18.93 10.24
C GLU A 198 -4.61 -20.41 10.12
N LYS A 199 -5.35 -21.23 9.37
CA LYS A 199 -5.01 -22.67 9.23
C LYS A 199 -4.25 -23.07 7.98
N ASN A 200 -4.08 -22.17 7.01
CA ASN A 200 -3.27 -22.44 5.82
C ASN A 200 -1.82 -21.91 5.90
N ALA A 201 -1.47 -21.20 6.96
CA ALA A 201 -0.10 -20.69 7.15
C ALA A 201 0.86 -21.69 7.84
N ALA A 202 0.38 -22.86 8.28
CA ALA A 202 1.17 -23.78 9.10
C ALA A 202 1.62 -25.08 8.40
N ILE A 203 1.47 -25.22 7.09
CA ILE A 203 1.87 -26.45 6.35
C ILE A 203 3.01 -26.25 5.36
N GLU A 204 3.57 -25.05 5.17
CA GLU A 204 4.64 -24.81 4.16
C GLU A 204 6.04 -24.52 4.74
N THR A 205 6.36 -24.89 5.94
CA THR A 205 7.72 -24.74 6.48
C THR A 205 8.44 -26.08 6.68
N SER A 206 8.48 -26.93 5.65
CA SER A 206 9.54 -27.93 5.55
C SER A 206 9.51 -28.66 4.21
N LYS A 207 10.00 -28.03 3.14
CA LYS A 207 10.69 -28.70 2.02
C LYS A 207 11.35 -27.61 1.15
N GLY A 208 12.61 -27.82 0.83
CA GLY A 208 13.52 -26.92 0.17
C GLY A 208 12.91 -26.09 -0.96
N VAL A 209 13.29 -24.83 -1.00
CA VAL A 209 13.04 -23.90 -2.10
C VAL A 209 13.72 -24.45 -3.36
N THR A 210 13.04 -25.32 -4.06
CA THR A 210 13.24 -25.46 -5.51
C THR A 210 12.40 -24.34 -6.12
N GLN A 211 13.04 -23.23 -6.51
CA GLN A 211 12.45 -22.25 -7.39
C GLN A 211 11.82 -23.00 -8.56
N ASP A 212 10.51 -22.92 -8.69
CA ASP A 212 9.80 -23.43 -9.84
C ASP A 212 10.10 -22.51 -11.05
N LEU A 213 11.22 -22.81 -11.73
CA LEU A 213 11.74 -22.06 -12.89
C LEU A 213 10.90 -22.27 -14.16
N THR A 214 9.72 -22.88 -14.08
CA THR A 214 8.94 -23.33 -15.24
C THR A 214 7.66 -22.54 -15.53
N ALA A 215 7.39 -21.44 -14.83
CA ALA A 215 6.20 -20.61 -15.06
C ALA A 215 6.40 -19.62 -16.23
N HIS A 216 6.95 -20.09 -17.37
CA HIS A 216 6.98 -19.33 -18.61
C HIS A 216 5.78 -19.72 -19.49
N ASN A 217 5.11 -18.72 -20.10
CA ASN A 217 4.12 -18.98 -21.12
C ASN A 217 4.80 -19.38 -22.46
N GLU A 218 4.00 -19.72 -23.48
CA GLU A 218 4.49 -20.10 -24.84
C GLU A 218 5.36 -19.00 -25.49
N ASN A 219 5.26 -17.74 -25.03
CA ASN A 219 6.07 -16.61 -25.49
C ASN A 219 7.35 -16.39 -24.65
N GLY A 220 7.67 -17.27 -23.69
CA GLY A 220 8.85 -17.20 -22.83
C GLY A 220 8.76 -16.13 -21.73
N LEU A 221 7.56 -15.56 -21.45
CA LEU A 221 7.35 -14.57 -20.40
C LEU A 221 7.20 -15.26 -19.04
N ASN A 222 7.90 -14.73 -18.03
CA ASN A 222 7.76 -15.18 -16.64
C ASN A 222 6.56 -14.50 -15.98
N LEU A 223 5.50 -15.27 -15.72
CA LEU A 223 4.24 -14.80 -15.12
C LEU A 223 4.38 -14.35 -13.65
N HIS A 224 5.54 -14.51 -13.03
CA HIS A 224 5.84 -14.02 -11.69
C HIS A 224 6.74 -12.77 -11.69
N ASN A 225 7.14 -12.26 -12.86
CA ASN A 225 8.00 -11.11 -12.99
C ASN A 225 7.18 -9.84 -13.25
N TYR A 226 7.20 -8.89 -12.30
CA TYR A 226 6.50 -7.61 -12.39
C TYR A 226 6.91 -6.81 -13.63
N ASP A 227 8.20 -6.64 -13.86
CA ASP A 227 8.72 -5.86 -14.99
C ASP A 227 8.23 -6.39 -16.33
N GLN A 228 8.34 -7.73 -16.55
CA GLN A 228 7.89 -8.36 -17.79
C GLN A 228 6.39 -8.23 -18.00
N MET A 229 5.59 -8.41 -16.95
CA MET A 229 4.13 -8.34 -17.06
C MET A 229 3.66 -6.89 -17.26
N TYR A 230 4.23 -5.93 -16.56
CA TYR A 230 3.94 -4.51 -16.80
C TYR A 230 4.40 -4.05 -18.18
N GLN A 231 5.55 -4.52 -18.67
CA GLN A 231 6.00 -4.24 -20.05
C GLN A 231 5.03 -4.83 -21.10
N ALA A 232 4.56 -6.07 -20.89
CA ALA A 232 3.57 -6.68 -21.79
C ALA A 232 2.25 -5.90 -21.78
N TRP A 233 1.80 -5.47 -20.61
CA TRP A 233 0.58 -4.67 -20.45
C TRP A 233 0.71 -3.28 -21.09
N SER A 234 1.82 -2.58 -20.85
CA SER A 234 2.13 -1.30 -21.47
C SER A 234 2.11 -1.40 -22.99
N ASN A 235 2.78 -2.42 -23.55
CA ASN A 235 2.79 -2.69 -24.99
C ASN A 235 1.38 -2.96 -25.54
N HIS A 236 0.59 -3.75 -24.81
CA HIS A 236 -0.79 -4.07 -25.18
C HIS A 236 -1.66 -2.80 -25.27
N LEU A 237 -1.58 -1.91 -24.30
CA LEU A 237 -2.30 -0.65 -24.30
C LEU A 237 -1.79 0.29 -25.39
N ARG A 238 -0.46 0.44 -25.54
CA ARG A 238 0.14 1.31 -26.56
C ARG A 238 -0.25 0.91 -27.98
N ASN A 239 -0.30 -0.36 -28.28
CA ASN A 239 -0.68 -0.86 -29.61
C ASN A 239 -2.13 -0.53 -29.98
N GLN A 240 -2.98 -0.22 -29.02
CA GLN A 240 -4.38 0.16 -29.23
C GLN A 240 -4.57 1.68 -29.31
N VAL A 241 -3.57 2.49 -28.92
CA VAL A 241 -3.63 3.94 -29.07
C VAL A 241 -3.48 4.32 -30.53
N PRO A 242 -4.42 5.07 -31.14
CA PRO A 242 -4.31 5.53 -32.52
C PRO A 242 -3.02 6.32 -32.77
N LYS A 243 -2.43 6.12 -33.95
CA LYS A 243 -1.20 6.83 -34.33
C LYS A 243 -1.38 8.35 -34.27
N GLY A 244 -0.46 9.01 -33.58
CA GLY A 244 -0.49 10.46 -33.38
C GLY A 244 -1.44 10.96 -32.29
N MET A 245 -2.18 10.07 -31.63
CA MET A 245 -2.97 10.46 -30.46
C MET A 245 -2.07 10.58 -29.23
N ARG A 246 -2.26 11.66 -28.47
CA ARG A 246 -1.62 11.86 -27.16
C ARG A 246 -2.05 10.75 -26.21
N SER A 247 -1.16 10.35 -25.29
CA SER A 247 -1.45 9.26 -24.32
C SER A 247 -0.87 9.56 -22.96
N ILE A 248 -1.65 9.22 -21.94
CA ILE A 248 -1.28 9.31 -20.54
C ILE A 248 -1.44 7.92 -19.92
N ALA A 249 -0.38 7.38 -19.32
CA ALA A 249 -0.51 6.23 -18.44
C ALA A 249 -0.85 6.68 -17.02
N ILE A 250 -1.76 5.98 -16.36
CA ILE A 250 -2.00 6.10 -14.91
C ILE A 250 -1.67 4.76 -14.30
N SER A 251 -0.68 4.70 -13.43
CA SER A 251 -0.23 3.43 -12.85
C SER A 251 0.08 3.54 -11.37
N HIS A 252 -0.24 2.47 -10.64
CA HIS A 252 0.22 2.32 -9.28
C HIS A 252 1.22 1.17 -9.25
N ALA A 253 2.51 1.50 -9.18
CA ALA A 253 3.59 0.52 -9.27
C ALA A 253 4.86 1.03 -8.59
N PHE A 254 5.66 0.12 -8.05
CA PHE A 254 6.99 0.45 -7.54
C PHE A 254 7.99 0.48 -8.70
N VAL A 255 8.39 1.68 -9.11
CA VAL A 255 9.34 1.88 -10.20
C VAL A 255 10.76 1.92 -9.66
N MET A 256 11.65 1.16 -10.30
CA MET A 256 13.06 1.00 -9.91
C MET A 256 13.79 2.35 -9.83
N GLY A 257 14.53 2.56 -8.74
CA GLY A 257 15.32 3.78 -8.51
C GLY A 257 14.57 4.90 -7.82
N GLY A 258 13.34 4.66 -7.34
CA GLY A 258 12.60 5.61 -6.51
C GLY A 258 13.07 5.59 -5.05
N ASP A 259 13.04 6.75 -4.42
CA ASP A 259 13.30 6.91 -2.98
C ASP A 259 12.07 6.47 -2.20
N VAL A 260 12.26 5.50 -1.30
CA VAL A 260 11.20 4.89 -0.46
C VAL A 260 11.20 5.56 0.91
N GLY A 261 10.04 5.95 1.41
CA GLY A 261 9.84 6.41 2.79
C GLY A 261 9.48 5.26 3.74
N GLY A 262 9.32 5.57 5.02
CA GLY A 262 8.98 4.56 6.04
C GLY A 262 7.51 4.18 6.11
N SER A 263 6.66 4.79 5.31
CA SER A 263 5.20 4.55 5.32
C SER A 263 4.70 3.70 4.15
N GLU A 264 5.52 3.52 3.12
CA GLU A 264 5.21 2.65 1.99
C GLU A 264 5.32 1.17 2.39
N ARG A 265 4.41 0.38 1.86
CA ARG A 265 4.39 -1.05 2.09
C ARG A 265 5.45 -1.73 1.21
N THR A 266 6.52 -2.21 1.83
CA THR A 266 7.47 -3.09 1.13
C THR A 266 6.79 -4.44 0.89
N LEU A 267 6.50 -4.76 -0.37
CA LEU A 267 5.76 -5.95 -0.76
C LEU A 267 6.65 -7.20 -0.81
N SER A 268 7.97 -7.08 -0.99
CA SER A 268 8.90 -8.22 -0.95
C SER A 268 10.34 -7.89 -0.53
N VAL A 269 11.03 -8.89 -0.03
CA VAL A 269 12.47 -8.86 0.24
C VAL A 269 13.23 -9.10 -1.07
N GLY A 270 14.08 -8.14 -1.49
CA GLY A 270 14.99 -8.34 -2.62
C GLY A 270 14.60 -7.67 -3.95
N GLY A 271 13.58 -6.78 -3.97
CA GLY A 271 13.28 -5.93 -5.13
C GLY A 271 12.63 -6.64 -6.32
N SER A 272 12.05 -7.83 -6.12
CA SER A 272 11.38 -8.61 -7.18
C SER A 272 10.12 -7.96 -7.74
N GLU A 273 9.59 -6.93 -7.06
CA GLU A 273 8.35 -6.22 -7.41
C GLU A 273 8.57 -4.90 -8.14
N GLN A 274 9.82 -4.58 -8.46
CA GLN A 274 10.17 -3.36 -9.14
C GLN A 274 9.90 -3.44 -10.63
N VAL A 275 9.35 -2.34 -11.17
CA VAL A 275 9.08 -2.15 -12.60
C VAL A 275 10.11 -1.16 -13.15
N HIS A 276 10.75 -1.47 -14.27
CA HIS A 276 11.73 -0.58 -14.87
C HIS A 276 11.03 0.66 -15.50
N PRO A 277 11.58 1.90 -15.36
CA PRO A 277 10.99 3.10 -15.96
C PRO A 277 10.75 3.01 -17.47
N GLN A 278 11.52 2.18 -18.18
CA GLN A 278 11.39 1.94 -19.62
C GLN A 278 10.00 1.41 -20.03
N VAL A 279 9.26 0.77 -19.11
CA VAL A 279 7.88 0.33 -19.33
C VAL A 279 6.97 1.48 -19.75
N PHE A 280 7.26 2.68 -19.27
CA PHE A 280 6.41 3.87 -19.47
C PHE A 280 6.95 4.85 -20.52
N LYS A 281 8.08 4.58 -21.17
CA LYS A 281 8.79 5.51 -22.05
C LYS A 281 7.99 6.00 -23.25
N ASP A 282 7.02 5.23 -23.72
CA ASP A 282 6.27 5.49 -24.94
C ASP A 282 4.97 6.27 -24.72
N PHE A 283 4.67 6.65 -23.47
CA PHE A 283 3.57 7.56 -23.13
C PHE A 283 4.08 9.02 -23.10
N HIS A 284 3.20 9.95 -23.40
CA HIS A 284 3.54 11.38 -23.33
C HIS A 284 3.62 11.87 -21.88
N TYR A 285 2.85 11.25 -20.98
CA TYR A 285 2.94 11.43 -19.54
C TYR A 285 2.60 10.12 -18.83
N THR A 286 3.23 9.88 -17.68
CA THR A 286 2.90 8.76 -16.79
C THR A 286 2.70 9.29 -15.38
N ALA A 287 1.45 9.17 -14.92
CA ALA A 287 1.04 9.46 -13.55
C ALA A 287 1.25 8.21 -12.68
N LEU A 288 2.21 8.27 -11.75
CA LEU A 288 2.55 7.19 -10.84
C LEU A 288 2.04 7.45 -9.43
N GLY A 289 1.57 6.40 -8.75
CA GLY A 289 1.36 6.31 -7.31
C GLY A 289 2.14 5.13 -6.73
N HIS A 290 2.20 5.03 -5.43
CA HIS A 290 2.87 4.08 -4.56
C HIS A 290 3.97 4.72 -3.68
N LEU A 291 4.80 5.60 -4.22
CA LEU A 291 5.82 6.31 -3.44
C LEU A 291 5.28 7.67 -2.98
N HIS A 292 5.33 7.90 -1.67
CA HIS A 292 4.74 9.09 -1.04
C HIS A 292 5.54 10.38 -1.26
N GLY A 293 6.82 10.27 -1.66
CA GLY A 293 7.65 11.42 -2.03
C GLY A 293 7.44 11.84 -3.49
N PRO A 294 7.13 13.13 -3.77
CA PRO A 294 7.07 13.63 -5.15
C PRO A 294 8.42 13.49 -5.83
N GLN A 295 8.51 12.70 -6.90
CA GLN A 295 9.77 12.43 -7.59
C GLN A 295 9.59 12.01 -9.04
N ARG A 296 10.62 12.20 -9.86
CA ARG A 296 10.69 11.77 -11.27
C ARG A 296 11.41 10.43 -11.40
N MET A 297 11.00 9.63 -12.37
CA MET A 297 11.55 8.29 -12.61
C MET A 297 12.24 8.23 -13.98
N GLY A 298 13.54 8.56 -14.02
CA GLY A 298 14.33 8.58 -15.24
C GLY A 298 14.05 9.78 -16.15
N ALA A 299 12.80 10.02 -16.51
CA ALA A 299 12.36 11.15 -17.35
C ALA A 299 11.40 12.07 -16.59
N ASP A 300 11.32 13.35 -16.97
CA ASP A 300 10.46 14.32 -16.28
C ASP A 300 8.97 14.00 -16.41
N TYR A 301 8.56 13.37 -17.52
CA TYR A 301 7.19 12.98 -17.81
C TYR A 301 6.77 11.65 -17.16
N ILE A 302 7.65 10.97 -16.41
CA ILE A 302 7.33 9.77 -15.60
C ILE A 302 7.52 10.16 -14.14
N ARG A 303 6.42 10.33 -13.39
CA ARG A 303 6.49 10.95 -12.07
C ARG A 303 5.54 10.31 -11.06
N TYR A 304 6.00 10.27 -9.81
CA TYR A 304 5.16 10.20 -8.64
C TYR A 304 4.71 11.61 -8.23
N SER A 305 3.42 11.81 -8.01
CA SER A 305 2.91 13.03 -7.38
C SER A 305 3.21 13.06 -5.88
N GLY A 306 3.37 11.88 -5.30
CA GLY A 306 3.42 11.67 -3.86
C GLY A 306 2.05 11.79 -3.20
N SER A 307 2.00 11.47 -1.91
CA SER A 307 0.80 11.60 -1.08
C SER A 307 0.50 13.06 -0.72
N PRO A 308 -0.77 13.43 -0.49
CA PRO A 308 -1.12 14.80 -0.10
C PRO A 308 -0.70 15.16 1.33
N LEU A 309 -0.52 14.18 2.21
CA LEU A 309 -0.05 14.35 3.58
C LEU A 309 1.17 13.49 3.86
N LYS A 310 1.90 13.82 4.92
CA LYS A 310 2.98 12.99 5.45
C LYS A 310 2.39 11.89 6.32
N TYR A 311 2.78 10.64 6.06
CA TYR A 311 2.25 9.44 6.74
C TYR A 311 3.29 8.72 7.62
N SER A 312 4.52 9.21 7.63
CA SER A 312 5.56 8.77 8.57
C SER A 312 6.47 9.94 8.99
N PHE A 313 7.21 9.77 10.09
CA PHE A 313 8.22 10.75 10.50
C PHE A 313 9.41 10.81 9.55
N ASP A 314 9.68 9.76 8.78
CA ASP A 314 10.72 9.78 7.75
C ASP A 314 10.40 10.76 6.62
N GLU A 315 9.12 11.06 6.44
CA GLU A 315 8.66 12.04 5.46
C GLU A 315 8.72 13.51 5.95
N HIS A 316 9.21 13.78 7.18
CA HIS A 316 9.18 15.11 7.80
C HIS A 316 9.81 16.23 6.94
N THR A 317 10.81 15.89 6.11
CA THR A 317 11.48 16.84 5.20
C THR A 317 10.79 16.98 3.83
N GLN A 318 9.87 16.08 3.50
CA GLN A 318 9.18 16.10 2.20
C GLN A 318 8.26 17.31 2.08
N LYS A 319 8.19 17.88 0.89
CA LYS A 319 7.25 18.94 0.54
C LYS A 319 6.13 18.33 -0.29
N LYS A 320 4.99 18.12 0.34
CA LYS A 320 3.81 17.56 -0.33
C LYS A 320 3.21 18.56 -1.30
N SER A 321 2.74 18.08 -2.46
CA SER A 321 2.19 18.93 -3.52
C SER A 321 1.22 18.17 -4.40
N PHE A 322 0.32 18.90 -5.06
CA PHE A 322 -0.39 18.43 -6.24
C PHE A 322 0.44 18.74 -7.48
N THR A 323 0.48 17.83 -8.44
CA THR A 323 1.21 18.03 -9.70
C THR A 323 0.23 18.48 -10.78
N ILE A 324 0.56 19.58 -11.46
CA ILE A 324 -0.19 20.13 -12.59
C ILE A 324 0.57 19.81 -13.87
N ILE A 325 -0.13 19.30 -14.87
CA ILE A 325 0.40 18.92 -16.17
C ILE A 325 -0.29 19.71 -17.24
N ASP A 326 0.44 20.55 -17.94
CA ASP A 326 -0.01 21.23 -19.15
C ASP A 326 0.47 20.45 -20.37
N MET A 327 -0.45 19.76 -21.06
CA MET A 327 -0.14 18.98 -22.25
C MET A 327 -0.61 19.72 -23.52
N ASP A 328 0.33 20.03 -24.42
CA ASP A 328 -0.01 20.63 -25.69
C ASP A 328 -0.62 19.65 -26.70
N ILE A 329 -1.05 20.15 -27.86
CA ILE A 329 -1.68 19.31 -28.90
C ILE A 329 -0.73 18.28 -29.54
N LYS A 330 0.58 18.43 -29.34
CA LYS A 330 1.61 17.48 -29.80
C LYS A 330 2.00 16.45 -28.75
N GLY A 331 1.49 16.61 -27.53
CA GLY A 331 1.83 15.74 -26.40
C GLY A 331 3.06 16.20 -25.60
N ASN A 332 3.63 17.39 -25.88
CA ASN A 332 4.65 17.93 -24.99
C ASN A 332 4.00 18.34 -23.68
N VAL A 333 4.68 18.06 -22.56
CA VAL A 333 4.18 18.36 -21.22
C VAL A 333 5.04 19.39 -20.53
N ASP A 334 4.39 20.38 -19.92
CA ASP A 334 4.98 21.27 -18.91
C ASP A 334 4.42 20.90 -17.55
N ILE A 335 5.29 20.86 -16.54
CA ILE A 335 4.97 20.28 -15.23
C ILE A 335 5.25 21.31 -14.15
N SER A 336 4.25 21.63 -13.37
CA SER A 336 4.35 22.47 -12.19
C SER A 336 3.74 21.81 -10.96
N THR A 337 3.99 22.35 -9.78
CA THR A 337 3.45 21.81 -8.53
C THR A 337 2.81 22.89 -7.68
N ILE A 338 1.71 22.56 -7.04
CA ILE A 338 1.05 23.42 -6.07
C ILE A 338 1.27 22.79 -4.67
N PRO A 339 1.98 23.48 -3.76
CA PRO A 339 2.25 22.95 -2.41
C PRO A 339 0.95 22.66 -1.66
N VAL A 340 0.94 21.56 -0.91
CA VAL A 340 -0.17 21.24 0.00
C VAL A 340 0.00 22.03 1.30
N GLU A 341 -1.07 22.68 1.73
CA GLU A 341 -1.20 23.36 3.02
C GLU A 341 -1.90 22.45 4.01
N ALA A 342 -1.12 21.61 4.69
CA ALA A 342 -1.66 20.69 5.68
C ALA A 342 -2.18 21.47 6.92
N LYS A 343 -3.31 21.00 7.49
CA LYS A 343 -3.83 21.56 8.76
C LYS A 343 -2.85 21.37 9.92
N ARG A 344 -2.12 20.24 9.91
CA ARG A 344 -1.08 19.87 10.87
C ARG A 344 0.08 19.27 10.11
N ASP A 345 1.28 19.64 10.47
CA ASP A 345 2.48 19.05 9.87
C ASP A 345 3.00 17.87 10.70
N VAL A 346 3.84 17.03 10.09
CA VAL A 346 4.61 15.97 10.76
C VAL A 346 6.04 16.48 10.90
N VAL A 347 6.50 16.63 12.14
CA VAL A 347 7.77 17.27 12.45
C VAL A 347 8.59 16.45 13.45
N ILE A 348 9.91 16.53 13.29
CA ILE A 348 10.86 15.99 14.25
C ILE A 348 11.49 17.18 15.00
N LEU A 349 11.39 17.18 16.33
CA LEU A 349 12.06 18.15 17.19
C LEU A 349 13.22 17.46 17.90
N GLU A 350 14.44 17.91 17.63
CA GLU A 350 15.66 17.37 18.22
C GLU A 350 16.25 18.37 19.22
N GLY A 351 16.60 17.89 20.42
CA GLY A 351 17.19 18.72 21.49
C GLY A 351 17.15 18.03 22.85
N TYR A 352 17.64 18.70 23.88
CA TYR A 352 17.45 18.24 25.25
C TYR A 352 16.02 18.44 25.70
N PHE A 353 15.54 17.54 26.55
CA PHE A 353 14.16 17.54 27.03
C PHE A 353 13.72 18.90 27.63
N GLU A 354 14.54 19.48 28.50
CA GLU A 354 14.24 20.77 29.14
C GLU A 354 14.21 21.91 28.10
N ASP A 355 15.03 21.86 27.07
CA ASP A 355 15.03 22.85 25.99
C ASP A 355 13.73 22.78 25.19
N LEU A 356 13.31 21.57 24.78
CA LEU A 356 12.04 21.38 24.07
C LEU A 356 10.84 21.77 24.93
N LEU A 357 10.88 21.47 26.25
CA LEU A 357 9.81 21.78 27.19
C LEU A 357 9.68 23.29 27.47
N ASN A 358 10.77 24.09 27.36
CA ASN A 358 10.79 25.49 27.68
C ASN A 358 10.84 26.42 26.46
N ASN A 359 11.03 25.92 25.24
CA ASN A 359 11.14 26.74 24.04
C ASN A 359 9.77 27.24 23.56
N LYS A 360 9.38 28.44 23.99
CA LYS A 360 8.09 29.06 23.66
C LYS A 360 7.88 29.25 22.14
N ALA A 361 8.95 29.50 21.37
CA ALA A 361 8.84 29.69 19.94
C ALA A 361 8.50 28.36 19.21
N LEU A 362 9.16 27.25 19.57
CA LEU A 362 8.84 25.93 19.05
C LEU A 362 7.43 25.50 19.46
N GLN A 363 7.04 25.74 20.73
CA GLN A 363 5.69 25.46 21.21
C GLN A 363 4.63 26.21 20.41
N ALA A 364 4.80 27.52 20.22
CA ALA A 364 3.84 28.33 19.45
C ALA A 364 3.69 27.87 18.01
N LYS A 365 4.79 27.40 17.40
CA LYS A 365 4.82 26.94 16.01
C LYS A 365 4.23 25.53 15.85
N HIS A 366 4.57 24.59 16.74
CA HIS A 366 4.31 23.16 16.56
C HIS A 366 3.35 22.57 17.61
N LYS A 367 2.57 23.42 18.30
CA LYS A 367 1.66 23.01 19.37
C LYS A 367 0.70 21.90 18.96
N ASP A 368 0.16 22.00 17.75
CA ASP A 368 -0.87 21.10 17.22
C ASP A 368 -0.36 20.14 16.15
N ASP A 369 0.92 20.23 15.75
CA ASP A 369 1.55 19.34 14.81
C ASP A 369 1.78 17.94 15.40
N TYR A 370 1.97 16.95 14.52
CA TYR A 370 2.38 15.61 14.91
C TYR A 370 3.88 15.60 15.16
N VAL A 371 4.28 15.47 16.44
CA VAL A 371 5.66 15.67 16.89
C VAL A 371 6.30 14.34 17.27
N GLN A 372 7.48 14.06 16.70
CA GLN A 372 8.47 13.13 17.24
C GLN A 372 9.52 13.96 18.00
N ALA A 373 9.72 13.67 19.29
CA ALA A 373 10.79 14.28 20.08
C ALA A 373 12.03 13.37 20.05
N ARG A 374 13.12 13.83 19.41
CA ARG A 374 14.43 13.18 19.45
C ARG A 374 15.27 13.83 20.54
N LEU A 375 15.40 13.13 21.67
CA LEU A 375 16.06 13.67 22.85
C LEU A 375 17.55 13.34 22.85
N LEU A 376 18.37 14.36 23.07
CA LEU A 376 19.82 14.26 23.26
C LEU A 376 20.18 13.83 24.69
N ASP A 377 19.19 13.67 25.55
CA ASP A 377 19.33 13.19 26.92
C ASP A 377 19.81 11.73 26.91
N THR A 378 20.76 11.42 27.81
CA THR A 378 21.33 10.08 27.94
C THR A 378 20.53 9.15 28.85
N MET A 379 19.70 9.72 29.71
CA MET A 379 18.88 9.00 30.70
C MET A 379 17.40 9.08 30.36
N PRO A 380 16.63 8.02 30.65
CA PRO A 380 15.16 8.07 30.53
C PRO A 380 14.57 9.16 31.42
N ILE A 381 13.59 9.88 30.87
CA ILE A 381 12.94 10.99 31.57
C ILE A 381 11.61 10.48 32.13
N MET A 382 11.45 10.64 33.44
CA MET A 382 10.22 10.25 34.12
C MET A 382 9.06 11.12 33.62
N ASP A 383 7.97 10.45 33.19
CA ASP A 383 6.76 11.09 32.63
C ASP A 383 7.04 12.03 31.43
N GLY A 384 8.14 11.79 30.69
CA GLY A 384 8.57 12.64 29.58
C GLY A 384 7.47 12.88 28.55
N MET A 385 6.77 11.80 28.11
CA MET A 385 5.67 11.90 27.17
C MET A 385 4.52 12.76 27.70
N ALA A 386 4.11 12.58 28.96
CA ALA A 386 3.03 13.34 29.56
C ALA A 386 3.37 14.84 29.66
N LYS A 387 4.63 15.17 29.98
CA LYS A 387 5.10 16.55 30.07
C LYS A 387 5.16 17.21 28.69
N LEU A 388 5.71 16.52 27.67
CA LEU A 388 5.76 17.05 26.30
C LEU A 388 4.36 17.25 25.72
N ARG A 389 3.40 16.39 26.01
CA ARG A 389 2.01 16.55 25.55
C ARG A 389 1.29 17.75 26.16
N GLN A 390 1.79 18.33 27.25
CA GLN A 390 1.24 19.59 27.78
C GLN A 390 1.58 20.80 26.92
N VAL A 391 2.65 20.71 26.12
CA VAL A 391 3.15 21.81 25.28
C VAL A 391 3.06 21.51 23.80
N TYR A 392 3.11 20.24 23.40
CA TYR A 392 2.88 19.74 22.04
C TYR A 392 1.74 18.72 22.09
N ASN A 393 0.52 19.16 21.80
CA ASN A 393 -0.71 18.37 21.99
C ASN A 393 -0.67 16.98 21.35
N ARG A 394 0.09 16.84 20.26
CA ARG A 394 0.27 15.61 19.50
C ARG A 394 1.72 15.15 19.47
N CYS A 395 2.38 15.14 20.62
CA CYS A 395 3.64 14.42 20.77
C CYS A 395 3.34 12.90 20.67
N MET A 396 3.81 12.27 19.59
CA MET A 396 3.50 10.87 19.27
C MET A 396 4.52 9.91 19.85
N THR A 397 5.80 10.23 19.76
CA THR A 397 6.89 9.38 20.22
C THR A 397 8.06 10.20 20.77
N ILE A 398 8.85 9.56 21.63
CA ILE A 398 10.12 10.06 22.14
C ILE A 398 11.20 9.05 21.81
N ASP A 399 12.24 9.49 21.12
CA ASP A 399 13.44 8.71 20.81
C ASP A 399 14.64 9.29 21.57
N LEU A 400 15.37 8.46 22.31
CA LEU A 400 16.58 8.86 23.02
C LEU A 400 17.81 8.62 22.11
N VAL A 401 18.16 9.64 21.31
CA VAL A 401 19.32 9.58 20.39
C VAL A 401 20.63 9.87 21.09
N GLY A 402 20.61 10.55 22.26
CA GLY A 402 21.79 10.77 23.12
C GLY A 402 22.30 9.51 23.82
N ARG A 403 21.54 8.45 23.83
CA ARG A 403 22.08 7.13 24.14
C ARG A 403 23.01 6.73 22.99
N VAL A 404 24.31 6.97 23.17
CA VAL A 404 25.29 6.14 22.47
C VAL A 404 24.92 4.70 22.88
N ALA A 405 24.38 3.92 21.97
CA ALA A 405 24.35 2.48 22.16
C ALA A 405 25.76 2.14 22.62
N ALA A 406 25.92 1.65 23.87
CA ALA A 406 27.19 1.07 24.26
C ALA A 406 27.54 0.18 23.08
N PRO A 407 28.76 0.28 22.51
CA PRO A 407 29.07 -0.51 21.35
C PRO A 407 28.67 -1.92 21.71
N VAL A 408 27.59 -2.40 21.10
CA VAL A 408 27.37 -3.82 20.96
C VAL A 408 28.64 -4.18 20.23
N ASN A 409 29.60 -4.73 20.96
CA ASN A 409 30.82 -5.22 20.39
C ASN A 409 30.41 -5.88 19.10
N ASP A 410 31.00 -5.43 18.02
CA ASP A 410 30.79 -5.85 16.66
C ASP A 410 31.03 -7.38 16.56
N MET A 411 30.19 -8.13 17.24
CA MET A 411 30.00 -9.56 17.05
C MET A 411 29.08 -9.64 15.85
N GLY A 412 29.72 -9.60 14.69
CA GLY A 412 29.07 -9.51 13.42
C GLY A 412 27.92 -10.51 13.27
N ASP A 413 26.98 -10.21 12.39
CA ASP A 413 25.81 -11.01 11.98
C ASP A 413 26.06 -12.53 11.79
N ALA A 414 27.31 -12.93 11.71
CA ALA A 414 27.75 -14.33 11.62
C ALA A 414 27.57 -15.11 12.95
N VAL A 415 27.66 -14.47 14.10
CA VAL A 415 27.57 -15.17 15.41
C VAL A 415 26.13 -15.43 15.82
N PHE A 416 25.18 -14.54 15.44
CA PHE A 416 23.76 -14.73 15.73
C PHE A 416 23.10 -15.89 14.95
N LYS A 417 23.72 -16.34 13.86
CA LYS A 417 23.20 -17.47 13.05
C LYS A 417 23.54 -18.85 13.62
N GLU A 418 24.45 -18.94 14.58
CA GLU A 418 24.90 -20.21 15.17
C GLU A 418 24.39 -20.46 16.60
N LEU A 419 23.82 -19.42 17.25
CA LEU A 419 23.32 -19.54 18.62
C LEU A 419 21.86 -20.04 18.62
N ASN A 420 21.58 -21.01 19.48
CA ASN A 420 20.18 -21.42 19.71
C ASN A 420 19.46 -20.37 20.57
N GLU A 421 18.12 -20.42 20.59
CA GLU A 421 17.27 -19.43 21.26
C GLU A 421 17.57 -19.30 22.78
N ARG A 422 17.99 -20.37 23.44
CA ARG A 422 18.41 -20.37 24.86
C ARG A 422 19.70 -19.59 25.07
N GLU A 423 20.65 -19.75 24.18
CA GLU A 423 21.94 -19.04 24.25
C GLU A 423 21.75 -17.54 23.97
N LEU A 424 20.90 -17.20 23.00
CA LEU A 424 20.51 -15.80 22.72
C LEU A 424 19.83 -15.16 23.93
N PHE A 425 18.92 -15.88 24.61
CA PHE A 425 18.27 -15.38 25.82
C PHE A 425 19.26 -15.17 26.96
N ASN A 426 20.18 -16.09 27.17
CA ASN A 426 21.22 -15.98 28.23
C ASN A 426 22.11 -14.75 27.98
N GLN A 427 22.58 -14.54 26.75
CA GLN A 427 23.34 -13.34 26.39
C GLN A 427 22.55 -12.04 26.58
N PHE A 428 21.27 -12.05 26.21
CA PHE A 428 20.39 -10.92 26.45
C PHE A 428 20.25 -10.62 27.95
N ALA A 429 20.02 -11.64 28.77
CA ALA A 429 19.88 -11.52 30.22
C ALA A 429 21.16 -10.97 30.86
N GLU A 430 22.34 -11.47 30.50
CA GLU A 430 23.63 -10.97 30.96
C GLU A 430 23.87 -9.52 30.53
N THR A 431 23.48 -9.16 29.31
CA THR A 431 23.61 -7.79 28.79
C THR A 431 22.71 -6.81 29.56
N VAL A 432 21.50 -7.22 29.90
CA VAL A 432 20.53 -6.37 30.61
C VAL A 432 20.87 -6.24 32.09
N TRP A 433 21.22 -7.35 32.74
CA TRP A 433 21.52 -7.35 34.17
C TRP A 433 22.97 -6.95 34.48
N LYS A 434 23.85 -6.94 33.48
CA LYS A 434 25.28 -6.64 33.62
C LYS A 434 26.04 -7.55 34.59
N GLU A 435 25.44 -8.67 34.95
CA GLU A 435 25.99 -9.71 35.82
C GLU A 435 25.64 -11.08 35.23
N PRO A 436 26.52 -12.09 35.32
CA PRO A 436 26.22 -13.42 34.86
C PRO A 436 25.10 -14.04 35.67
N LEU A 437 24.27 -14.85 35.02
CA LEU A 437 23.20 -15.60 35.67
C LEU A 437 23.73 -16.54 36.74
N THR A 438 23.13 -16.50 37.91
CA THR A 438 23.44 -17.49 38.96
C THR A 438 22.96 -18.89 38.56
N GLU A 439 23.56 -19.93 39.13
CA GLU A 439 23.17 -21.32 38.83
C GLU A 439 21.65 -21.59 39.07
N ARG A 440 21.06 -20.94 40.08
CA ARG A 440 19.64 -21.05 40.38
C ARG A 440 18.76 -20.37 39.32
N GLU A 441 19.14 -19.24 38.83
CA GLU A 441 18.44 -18.54 37.76
C GLU A 441 18.54 -19.31 36.46
N GLN A 442 19.70 -19.82 36.11
CA GLN A 442 19.92 -20.68 34.95
C GLN A 442 19.05 -21.95 35.00
N GLN A 443 18.95 -22.61 36.14
CA GLN A 443 18.07 -23.76 36.31
C GLN A 443 16.59 -23.41 36.16
N TYR A 444 16.18 -22.27 36.68
CA TYR A 444 14.81 -21.79 36.53
C TYR A 444 14.47 -21.49 35.06
N ILE A 445 15.32 -20.74 34.36
CA ILE A 445 15.17 -20.40 32.94
C ILE A 445 15.10 -21.69 32.11
N ASN A 446 15.99 -22.63 32.32
CA ASN A 446 15.97 -23.90 31.61
C ASN A 446 14.67 -24.69 31.88
N SER A 447 14.12 -24.64 33.08
CA SER A 447 12.84 -25.28 33.41
C SER A 447 11.64 -24.64 32.68
N VAL A 448 11.71 -23.33 32.41
CA VAL A 448 10.69 -22.59 31.63
C VAL A 448 10.79 -22.95 30.14
N TRP A 449 12.00 -22.98 29.59
CA TRP A 449 12.23 -23.43 28.22
C TRP A 449 11.74 -24.86 27.97
N ASP A 450 12.03 -25.77 28.90
CA ASP A 450 11.60 -27.18 28.80
C ASP A 450 10.06 -27.35 28.88
N ARG A 451 9.35 -26.38 29.43
CA ARG A 451 7.88 -26.36 29.38
C ARG A 451 7.37 -25.86 28.05
N ILE A 452 7.91 -24.73 27.56
CA ILE A 452 7.53 -24.13 26.25
C ILE A 452 7.72 -25.16 25.14
N LEU A 453 8.86 -25.84 25.10
CA LEU A 453 9.17 -26.84 24.07
C LEU A 453 8.40 -28.17 24.19
N LYS A 454 7.61 -28.37 25.26
CA LYS A 454 6.73 -29.54 25.41
C LYS A 454 5.26 -29.24 25.11
N GLU A 455 4.90 -27.98 25.01
CA GLU A 455 3.54 -27.51 24.67
C GLU A 455 3.35 -27.25 23.17
N ASP A 456 4.43 -27.27 22.38
CA ASP A 456 4.45 -27.34 20.92
C ASP A 456 4.61 -28.82 20.43
#